data_72d9f9cc44194a380cd5ffd1e13489e2
#
_entry.id   72d9f9cc44194a380cd5ffd1e13489e2
#
_cell.length_a   1.000
_cell.length_b   1.000
_cell.length_c   1.000
_cell.angle_alpha   90.00
_cell.angle_beta   90.00
_cell.angle_gamma   90.00
#
_symmetry.space_group_name_H-M   'P 1'
#
loop_
_entity.id
_entity.type
_entity.pdbx_description
1 polymer ?
#
loop_
_entity_poly.entity_id
_entity_poly.type
_entity_poly.pdbx_seq_one_letter_code
_entity_poly.pdbx_strand_id
1 'polypeptide(L)'
;MSETGLKIALEGVTKKTKVKIVLLGTPAEEGGGGKVLMIESGCFKDIDFCMMVHPSPIDLLKPIHLAIETVIVTYKGFAAHAAAFPYEGINALDAAVLAYNSISALRQQMKPTWRVHGIIT
;
A
#
# COMPACT_ATOMS: atom_id res chain seq x y z
N MET A 1 5.76 13.49 14.30
CA MET A 1 6.23 14.86 14.64
C MET A 1 5.99 15.05 16.14
N SER A 2 6.99 15.50 16.89
CA SER A 2 6.78 15.81 18.29
C SER A 2 5.91 17.08 18.42
N GLU A 3 5.11 17.16 19.48
CA GLU A 3 4.33 18.36 19.83
C GLU A 3 5.20 19.64 19.82
N THR A 4 6.44 19.53 20.21
CA THR A 4 7.43 20.59 20.22
C THR A 4 7.77 21.12 18.83
N GLY A 5 7.98 20.25 17.86
CA GLY A 5 8.26 20.65 16.47
C GLY A 5 7.08 21.39 15.83
N LEU A 6 5.86 20.96 16.17
CA LEU A 6 4.64 21.62 15.72
C LEU A 6 4.50 23.03 16.33
N LYS A 7 4.79 23.19 17.64
CA LYS A 7 4.78 24.51 18.32
C LYS A 7 5.78 25.49 17.70
N ILE A 8 7.00 25.06 17.43
CA ILE A 8 8.05 25.88 16.81
C ILE A 8 7.64 26.34 15.40
N ALA A 9 7.10 25.43 14.60
CA ALA A 9 6.61 25.77 13.26
C ALA A 9 5.44 26.79 13.33
N LEU A 10 4.54 26.63 14.30
CA LEU A 10 3.44 27.54 14.59
C LEU A 10 3.89 28.95 14.95
N GLU A 11 4.83 29.08 15.87
CA GLU A 11 5.34 30.38 16.33
C GLU A 11 5.98 31.20 15.19
N GLY A 12 6.61 30.51 14.22
CA GLY A 12 7.18 31.14 13.03
C GLY A 12 6.13 31.67 12.05
N VAL A 13 5.01 30.98 11.89
CA VAL A 13 3.97 31.30 10.89
C VAL A 13 2.89 32.23 11.46
N THR A 14 2.50 32.06 12.71
CA THR A 14 1.34 32.75 13.29
C THR A 14 1.57 34.25 13.61
N LYS A 15 2.82 34.72 13.62
CA LYS A 15 3.11 36.14 13.85
C LYS A 15 2.58 37.07 12.74
N LYS A 16 2.26 36.54 11.57
CA LYS A 16 1.79 37.35 10.42
C LYS A 16 0.47 36.88 9.78
N THR A 17 -0.01 35.71 10.13
CA THR A 17 -1.18 35.10 9.46
C THR A 17 -2.04 34.34 10.47
N LYS A 18 -3.36 34.49 10.40
CA LYS A 18 -4.28 33.67 11.21
C LYS A 18 -4.33 32.25 10.60
N VAL A 19 -3.69 31.31 11.25
CA VAL A 19 -3.66 29.90 10.84
C VAL A 19 -4.32 29.05 11.92
N LYS A 20 -5.24 28.17 11.51
CA LYS A 20 -5.78 27.10 12.35
C LYS A 20 -5.03 25.81 12.03
N ILE A 21 -4.45 25.17 13.02
CA ILE A 21 -3.81 23.86 12.85
C ILE A 21 -4.70 22.78 13.41
N VAL A 22 -4.88 21.74 12.62
CA VAL A 22 -5.61 20.53 12.97
C VAL A 22 -4.64 19.36 12.94
N LEU A 23 -4.51 18.66 14.04
CA LEU A 23 -3.73 17.42 14.12
C LEU A 23 -4.68 16.23 13.99
N LEU A 24 -4.48 15.42 12.95
CA LEU A 24 -5.28 14.23 12.70
C LEU A 24 -4.48 12.98 13.05
N GLY A 25 -5.00 12.17 13.97
CA GLY A 25 -4.53 10.81 14.18
C GLY A 25 -5.08 9.90 13.09
N THR A 26 -4.20 9.24 12.34
CA THR A 26 -4.58 8.44 11.17
C THR A 26 -4.25 6.97 11.40
N PRO A 27 -5.17 6.18 12.00
CA PRO A 27 -4.97 4.75 12.23
C PRO A 27 -5.02 3.93 10.95
N ALA A 28 -4.63 2.65 11.02
CA ALA A 28 -4.69 1.68 9.94
C ALA A 28 -3.94 2.15 8.66
N GLU A 29 -2.73 2.69 8.85
CA GLU A 29 -1.88 3.17 7.76
C GLU A 29 -1.33 2.01 6.92
N GLU A 30 -0.84 0.94 7.56
CA GLU A 30 -0.24 -0.25 6.93
C GLU A 30 -1.27 -1.22 6.33
N GLY A 31 -2.55 -0.98 6.57
CA GLY A 31 -3.64 -1.79 6.05
C GLY A 31 -4.99 -1.25 6.51
N GLY A 32 -6.07 -1.57 5.78
CA GLY A 32 -7.42 -1.14 6.10
C GLY A 32 -7.79 0.28 5.65
N GLY A 33 -6.84 1.08 5.13
CA GLY A 33 -7.14 2.35 4.47
C GLY A 33 -7.77 3.42 5.38
N GLY A 34 -7.31 3.54 6.64
CA GLY A 34 -7.91 4.45 7.62
C GLY A 34 -8.06 5.89 7.14
N LYS A 35 -7.08 6.42 6.38
CA LYS A 35 -7.19 7.78 5.80
C LYS A 35 -8.32 7.89 4.77
N VAL A 36 -8.63 6.83 4.03
CA VAL A 36 -9.76 6.80 3.09
C VAL A 36 -11.07 6.96 3.83
N LEU A 37 -11.28 6.18 4.89
CA LEU A 37 -12.46 6.27 5.76
C LEU A 37 -12.60 7.66 6.40
N MET A 38 -11.48 8.27 6.79
CA MET A 38 -11.47 9.64 7.34
C MET A 38 -11.84 10.68 6.27
N ILE A 39 -11.43 10.51 5.03
CA ILE A 39 -11.84 11.38 3.91
C ILE A 39 -13.34 11.25 3.67
N GLU A 40 -13.85 10.04 3.60
CA GLU A 40 -15.28 9.74 3.41
C GLU A 40 -16.15 10.30 4.56
N SER A 41 -15.65 10.25 5.79
CA SER A 41 -16.31 10.86 6.96
C SER A 41 -16.23 12.37 7.02
N GLY A 42 -15.49 13.01 6.12
CA GLY A 42 -15.39 14.46 6.01
C GLY A 42 -14.36 15.11 6.94
N CYS A 43 -13.46 14.35 7.57
CA CYS A 43 -12.43 14.88 8.47
C CYS A 43 -11.50 15.93 7.81
N PHE A 44 -11.44 15.95 6.49
CA PHE A 44 -10.55 16.84 5.72
C PHE A 44 -11.28 17.99 5.03
N LYS A 45 -12.59 18.17 5.25
CA LYS A 45 -13.42 19.14 4.49
C LYS A 45 -12.96 20.59 4.57
N ASP A 46 -12.49 21.01 5.75
CA ASP A 46 -12.13 22.41 6.00
C ASP A 46 -10.61 22.58 6.16
N ILE A 47 -9.84 21.77 5.45
CA ILE A 47 -8.38 21.77 5.46
C ILE A 47 -7.86 22.30 4.12
N ASP A 48 -7.18 23.46 4.14
CA ASP A 48 -6.58 24.04 2.94
C ASP A 48 -5.30 23.32 2.53
N PHE A 49 -4.49 22.85 3.49
CA PHE A 49 -3.24 22.16 3.27
C PHE A 49 -3.08 20.98 4.23
N CYS A 50 -2.62 19.85 3.71
CA CYS A 50 -2.33 18.66 4.49
C CYS A 50 -0.87 18.25 4.30
N MET A 51 -0.20 17.95 5.41
CA MET A 51 1.19 17.49 5.40
C MET A 51 1.36 16.31 6.35
N MET A 52 2.28 15.42 6.02
CA MET A 52 2.74 14.37 6.93
C MET A 52 4.25 14.19 6.80
N VAL A 53 4.87 13.70 7.86
CA VAL A 53 6.27 13.25 7.83
C VAL A 53 6.27 11.74 7.79
N HIS A 54 6.94 11.18 6.79
CA HIS A 54 7.10 9.74 6.60
C HIS A 54 8.55 9.34 6.84
N PRO A 55 8.84 8.26 7.59
CA PRO A 55 10.19 7.74 7.72
C PRO A 55 10.81 7.41 6.36
N SER A 56 12.02 7.91 6.13
CA SER A 56 12.77 7.69 4.89
C SER A 56 14.27 7.73 5.18
N PRO A 57 15.10 6.98 4.44
CA PRO A 57 16.55 7.04 4.60
C PRO A 57 17.17 8.37 4.15
N ILE A 58 16.42 9.20 3.44
CA ILE A 58 16.85 10.52 2.95
C ILE A 58 15.72 11.54 3.13
N ASP A 59 16.07 12.81 3.24
CA ASP A 59 15.11 13.91 3.32
C ASP A 59 14.58 14.25 1.92
N LEU A 60 13.27 14.12 1.73
CA LEU A 60 12.56 14.41 0.50
C LEU A 60 11.32 15.26 0.76
N LEU A 61 11.22 16.40 0.10
CA LEU A 61 10.02 17.24 0.15
C LEU A 61 8.87 16.70 -0.71
N LYS A 62 9.21 16.00 -1.79
CA LYS A 62 8.24 15.47 -2.75
C LYS A 62 8.66 14.07 -3.19
N PRO A 63 8.42 13.05 -2.37
CA PRO A 63 8.73 11.68 -2.72
C PRO A 63 7.83 11.16 -3.85
N ILE A 64 8.34 10.20 -4.60
CA ILE A 64 7.54 9.44 -5.57
C ILE A 64 6.78 8.37 -4.79
N HIS A 65 5.46 8.43 -4.81
CA HIS A 65 4.60 7.38 -4.26
C HIS A 65 4.12 6.45 -5.37
N LEU A 66 3.96 5.19 -5.03
CA LEU A 66 3.37 4.16 -5.89
C LEU A 66 1.95 3.86 -5.42
N ALA A 67 1.05 3.65 -6.37
CA ALA A 67 -0.23 3.03 -6.07
C ALA A 67 -0.03 1.55 -5.76
N ILE A 68 -0.89 0.98 -4.93
CA ILE A 68 -0.90 -0.44 -4.59
C ILE A 68 -2.23 -1.06 -4.96
N GLU A 69 -2.17 -2.27 -5.50
CA GLU A 69 -3.32 -3.14 -5.72
C GLU A 69 -3.01 -4.51 -5.16
N THR A 70 -3.94 -5.08 -4.40
CA THR A 70 -3.82 -6.43 -3.86
C THR A 70 -4.78 -7.34 -4.60
N VAL A 71 -4.24 -8.41 -5.20
CA VAL A 71 -5.01 -9.37 -5.98
C VAL A 71 -4.88 -10.75 -5.35
N ILE A 72 -6.02 -11.43 -5.17
CA ILE A 72 -6.08 -12.83 -4.77
C ILE A 72 -6.50 -13.64 -6.00
N VAL A 73 -5.65 -14.57 -6.41
CA VAL A 73 -5.92 -15.46 -7.54
C VAL A 73 -6.13 -16.88 -6.99
N THR A 74 -7.32 -17.42 -7.23
CA THR A 74 -7.69 -18.76 -6.79
C THR A 74 -7.68 -19.73 -7.97
N TYR A 75 -6.85 -20.75 -7.88
CA TYR A 75 -6.85 -21.87 -8.82
C TYR A 75 -7.65 -23.04 -8.26
N LYS A 76 -8.57 -23.56 -9.06
CA LYS A 76 -9.39 -24.73 -8.69
C LYS A 76 -8.92 -25.95 -9.47
N GLY A 77 -8.63 -27.01 -8.74
CA GLY A 77 -8.25 -28.29 -9.30
C GLY A 77 -9.35 -29.35 -9.17
N PHE A 78 -9.02 -30.55 -9.56
CA PHE A 78 -9.84 -31.73 -9.41
C PHE A 78 -8.98 -32.87 -8.86
N ALA A 79 -9.43 -33.49 -7.77
CA ALA A 79 -8.69 -34.54 -7.11
C ALA A 79 -8.81 -35.86 -7.86
N ALA A 80 -7.70 -36.59 -8.02
CA ALA A 80 -7.65 -37.94 -8.52
C ALA A 80 -6.64 -38.76 -7.70
N HIS A 81 -6.76 -40.09 -7.75
CA HIS A 81 -5.79 -40.98 -7.10
C HIS A 81 -4.46 -40.92 -7.84
N ALA A 82 -3.43 -40.39 -7.19
CA ALA A 82 -2.16 -40.07 -7.82
C ALA A 82 -1.44 -41.27 -8.45
N ALA A 83 -1.60 -42.49 -7.93
CA ALA A 83 -0.99 -43.70 -8.45
C ALA A 83 -1.84 -44.44 -9.48
N ALA A 84 -3.17 -44.32 -9.38
CA ALA A 84 -4.10 -45.10 -10.23
C ALA A 84 -4.55 -44.32 -11.47
N PHE A 85 -5.00 -43.09 -11.28
CA PHE A 85 -5.66 -42.30 -12.33
C PHE A 85 -5.20 -40.83 -12.30
N PRO A 86 -3.87 -40.53 -12.27
CA PRO A 86 -3.38 -39.15 -12.16
C PRO A 86 -3.85 -38.26 -13.33
N TYR A 87 -4.08 -38.85 -14.50
CA TYR A 87 -4.54 -38.16 -15.70
C TYR A 87 -6.01 -37.65 -15.62
N GLU A 88 -6.78 -38.14 -14.65
CA GLU A 88 -8.13 -37.64 -14.39
C GLU A 88 -8.13 -36.40 -13.48
N GLY A 89 -7.00 -36.08 -12.88
CA GLY A 89 -6.86 -34.95 -11.96
C GLY A 89 -6.48 -33.63 -12.67
N ILE A 90 -6.74 -32.53 -11.98
CA ILE A 90 -6.28 -31.19 -12.36
C ILE A 90 -5.50 -30.64 -11.18
N ASN A 91 -4.20 -30.41 -11.37
CA ASN A 91 -3.33 -29.93 -10.32
C ASN A 91 -3.37 -28.38 -10.25
N ALA A 92 -4.11 -27.85 -9.31
CA ALA A 92 -4.19 -26.40 -9.08
C ALA A 92 -2.86 -25.79 -8.63
N LEU A 93 -2.03 -26.54 -7.90
CA LEU A 93 -0.72 -26.09 -7.46
C LEU A 93 0.22 -25.84 -8.65
N ASP A 94 0.22 -26.71 -9.64
CA ASP A 94 1.03 -26.53 -10.85
C ASP A 94 0.65 -25.23 -11.56
N ALA A 95 -0.65 -24.93 -11.65
CA ALA A 95 -1.13 -23.68 -12.24
C ALA A 95 -0.64 -22.45 -11.43
N ALA A 96 -0.72 -22.50 -10.11
CA ALA A 96 -0.23 -21.43 -9.24
C ALA A 96 1.28 -21.21 -9.37
N VAL A 97 2.06 -22.30 -9.40
CA VAL A 97 3.52 -22.25 -9.56
C VAL A 97 3.91 -21.69 -10.93
N LEU A 98 3.24 -22.12 -12.00
CA LEU A 98 3.48 -21.57 -13.34
C LEU A 98 3.16 -20.09 -13.41
N ALA A 99 2.06 -19.64 -12.83
CA ALA A 99 1.71 -18.23 -12.76
C ALA A 99 2.75 -17.42 -11.98
N TYR A 100 3.18 -17.91 -10.82
CA TYR A 100 4.22 -17.27 -10.02
C TYR A 100 5.54 -17.14 -10.81
N ASN A 101 5.98 -18.19 -11.46
CA ASN A 101 7.19 -18.18 -12.28
C ASN A 101 7.08 -17.23 -13.47
N SER A 102 5.93 -17.18 -14.13
CA SER A 102 5.69 -16.29 -15.27
C SER A 102 5.75 -14.81 -14.84
N ILE A 103 5.14 -14.47 -13.71
CA ILE A 103 5.23 -13.13 -13.13
C ILE A 103 6.68 -12.81 -12.73
N SER A 104 7.41 -13.77 -12.18
CA SER A 104 8.81 -13.59 -11.81
C SER A 104 9.71 -13.34 -13.02
N ALA A 105 9.47 -14.06 -14.12
CA ALA A 105 10.18 -13.83 -15.38
C ALA A 105 9.88 -12.45 -15.99
N LEU A 106 8.64 -11.95 -15.83
CA LEU A 106 8.23 -10.65 -16.34
C LEU A 106 8.92 -9.48 -15.63
N ARG A 107 9.45 -9.65 -14.40
CA ARG A 107 10.07 -8.57 -13.63
C ARG A 107 11.16 -7.83 -14.38
N GLN A 108 11.91 -8.51 -15.24
CA GLN A 108 12.98 -7.88 -16.05
C GLN A 108 12.43 -6.83 -17.02
N GLN A 109 11.21 -6.96 -17.50
CA GLN A 109 10.56 -6.06 -18.45
C GLN A 109 9.72 -4.98 -17.76
N MET A 110 9.60 -5.01 -16.43
CA MET A 110 8.84 -4.01 -15.69
C MET A 110 9.60 -2.68 -15.59
N LYS A 111 8.85 -1.58 -15.58
CA LYS A 111 9.45 -0.25 -15.36
C LYS A 111 10.14 -0.21 -13.99
N PRO A 112 11.24 0.56 -13.84
CA PRO A 112 11.96 0.66 -12.57
C PRO A 112 11.11 1.08 -11.35
N THR A 113 10.02 1.80 -11.59
CA THR A 113 9.07 2.24 -10.57
C THR A 113 8.02 1.19 -10.23
N TRP A 114 7.89 0.11 -10.99
CA TRP A 114 6.89 -0.94 -10.73
C TRP A 114 7.44 -1.98 -9.76
N ARG A 115 6.53 -2.55 -8.99
CA ARG A 115 6.82 -3.65 -8.08
C ARG A 115 5.70 -4.68 -8.21
N VAL A 116 6.08 -5.95 -8.26
CA VAL A 116 5.16 -7.07 -8.15
C VAL A 116 5.80 -8.16 -7.32
N HIS A 117 5.06 -8.65 -6.37
CA HIS A 117 5.43 -9.79 -5.54
C HIS A 117 4.17 -10.49 -5.03
N GLY A 118 4.32 -11.70 -4.57
CA GLY A 118 3.21 -12.47 -4.04
C GLY A 118 3.70 -13.69 -3.27
N ILE A 119 2.76 -14.37 -2.66
CA ILE A 119 2.95 -15.64 -1.97
C ILE A 119 1.93 -16.66 -2.50
N ILE A 120 2.26 -17.93 -2.39
CA ILE A 120 1.32 -19.04 -2.59
C ILE A 120 0.94 -19.53 -1.20
N THR A 121 -0.35 -19.61 -0.89
CA THR A 121 -0.91 -20.07 0.40
C THR A 121 -1.78 -21.27 0.24
#